data_e371a92a36cd4758d8c410ab3cca7191
#
_entry.id   e371a92a36cd4758d8c410ab3cca7191
#
_cell.length_a   1.000
_cell.length_b   1.000
_cell.length_c   1.000
_cell.angle_alpha   90.00
_cell.angle_beta   90.00
_cell.angle_gamma   90.00
#
_symmetry.space_group_name_H-M   'P 1'
#
loop_
_entity.id
_entity.type
_entity.pdbx_description
1 polymer ?
#
loop_
_entity_poly.entity_id
_entity_poly.type
_entity_poly.pdbx_seq_one_letter_code
_entity_poly.pdbx_strand_id
1 'polypeptide(L)'
;MSRRVVVTGLGICAPNGVGLGNFCDAMLTGRSGITFHQELDDLGFGCQIAGKPEISESLKESYFTPLQLKGLNSSGIVYGVMAGTDAWMDAGLDKSNKDQPDWDSGIIFGTGILGIDKLRESIQLIDDNNTRRLGSNSVMQTMASGISAYLGGILGCGNQVTTNSSACATGTEGVIMGMERIRAGKAERMLVGSCNDSGPYIWGGFDAMRILPSSYNDNPHEASRPMSASASGFVPGS
;
A
#
# COMPACT_ATOMS: atom_id res chain seq x y z
N MET A 1 10.03 19.75 -28.07
CA MET A 1 10.11 20.18 -26.65
C MET A 1 9.64 19.03 -25.78
N SER A 2 10.33 18.73 -24.67
CA SER A 2 9.83 17.69 -23.75
C SER A 2 8.58 18.22 -23.02
N ARG A 3 7.55 17.38 -22.88
CA ARG A 3 6.35 17.73 -22.11
C ARG A 3 6.74 17.96 -20.63
N ARG A 4 6.26 19.06 -20.04
CA ARG A 4 6.36 19.25 -18.60
C ARG A 4 5.33 18.37 -17.91
N VAL A 5 5.77 17.58 -16.94
CA VAL A 5 4.91 16.72 -16.12
C VAL A 5 4.81 17.32 -14.72
N VAL A 6 3.62 17.35 -14.16
CA VAL A 6 3.32 17.91 -12.83
C VAL A 6 2.49 16.92 -12.04
N VAL A 7 2.55 17.01 -10.71
CA VAL A 7 1.67 16.30 -9.79
C VAL A 7 0.39 17.12 -9.65
N THR A 8 -0.76 16.48 -9.85
CA THR A 8 -2.08 17.13 -9.81
C THR A 8 -2.97 16.64 -8.67
N GLY A 9 -2.63 15.51 -8.05
CA GLY A 9 -3.38 14.98 -6.92
C GLY A 9 -2.52 14.07 -6.05
N LEU A 10 -2.85 13.99 -4.78
CA LEU A 10 -2.19 13.19 -3.77
C LEU A 10 -3.21 12.36 -2.99
N GLY A 11 -2.82 11.14 -2.62
CA GLY A 11 -3.60 10.28 -1.75
C GLY A 11 -2.69 9.49 -0.82
N ILE A 12 -3.09 9.37 0.41
CA ILE A 12 -2.25 8.84 1.49
C ILE A 12 -3.04 7.89 2.38
N CYS A 13 -2.44 6.74 2.65
CA CYS A 13 -2.87 5.82 3.69
C CYS A 13 -1.65 5.48 4.54
N ALA A 14 -1.40 6.27 5.58
CA ALA A 14 -0.21 6.17 6.41
C ALA A 14 -0.57 5.92 7.89
N PRO A 15 0.35 5.33 8.68
CA PRO A 15 0.11 5.04 10.10
C PRO A 15 -0.26 6.25 10.95
N ASN A 16 0.25 7.43 10.62
CA ASN A 16 -0.01 8.68 11.34
C ASN A 16 -1.21 9.47 10.77
N GLY A 17 -1.82 9.00 9.67
CA GLY A 17 -3.02 9.64 9.12
C GLY A 17 -3.49 8.99 7.84
N VAL A 18 -4.77 8.64 7.78
CA VAL A 18 -5.47 8.18 6.57
C VAL A 18 -6.18 9.38 5.96
N GLY A 19 -5.94 9.60 4.67
CA GLY A 19 -6.37 10.80 3.95
C GLY A 19 -5.42 11.98 4.13
N LEU A 20 -5.36 12.85 3.11
CA LEU A 20 -4.37 13.92 3.02
C LEU A 20 -4.47 14.92 4.19
N GLY A 21 -5.68 15.31 4.62
CA GLY A 21 -5.87 16.24 5.73
C GLY A 21 -5.30 15.71 7.05
N ASN A 22 -5.67 14.50 7.45
CA ASN A 22 -5.19 13.88 8.69
C ASN A 22 -3.67 13.67 8.68
N PHE A 23 -3.11 13.30 7.52
CA PHE A 23 -1.68 13.13 7.36
C PHE A 23 -0.93 14.47 7.48
N CYS A 24 -1.42 15.53 6.82
CA CYS A 24 -0.83 16.87 6.93
C CYS A 24 -0.85 17.39 8.36
N ASP A 25 -1.97 17.23 9.07
CA ASP A 25 -2.09 17.61 10.48
C ASP A 25 -1.10 16.84 11.37
N ALA A 26 -0.96 15.54 11.13
CA ALA A 26 0.02 14.72 11.86
C ALA A 26 1.46 15.17 11.61
N MET A 27 1.80 15.50 10.36
CA MET A 27 3.12 16.02 10.00
C MET A 27 3.41 17.37 10.65
N LEU A 28 2.44 18.29 10.62
CA LEU A 28 2.58 19.63 11.20
C LEU A 28 2.71 19.60 12.73
N THR A 29 2.06 18.64 13.39
CA THR A 29 2.08 18.47 14.85
C THR A 29 3.15 17.52 15.36
N GLY A 30 3.91 16.87 14.47
CA GLY A 30 4.91 15.85 14.83
C GLY A 30 4.30 14.57 15.42
N ARG A 31 3.05 14.25 15.10
CA ARG A 31 2.38 13.05 15.60
C ARG A 31 2.93 11.80 14.92
N SER A 32 3.51 10.90 15.72
CA SER A 32 3.97 9.59 15.27
C SER A 32 2.79 8.63 15.07
N GLY A 33 2.88 7.76 14.05
CA GLY A 33 1.99 6.64 13.84
C GLY A 33 2.61 5.29 14.23
N ILE A 34 3.74 5.31 14.94
CA ILE A 34 4.41 4.09 15.40
C ILE A 34 3.85 3.71 16.76
N THR A 35 3.42 2.46 16.88
CA THR A 35 2.81 1.93 18.11
C THR A 35 3.39 0.57 18.47
N PHE A 36 3.22 0.17 19.72
CA PHE A 36 3.49 -1.18 20.18
C PHE A 36 2.40 -2.14 19.66
N HIS A 37 2.80 -3.34 19.24
CA HIS A 37 1.91 -4.38 18.73
C HIS A 37 2.06 -5.66 19.55
N GLN A 38 1.06 -5.97 20.38
CA GLN A 38 1.03 -7.18 21.23
C GLN A 38 1.22 -8.46 20.40
N GLU A 39 0.69 -8.51 19.19
CA GLU A 39 0.88 -9.65 18.28
C GLU A 39 2.35 -9.96 17.99
N LEU A 40 3.20 -8.94 17.89
CA LEU A 40 4.63 -9.14 17.63
C LEU A 40 5.33 -9.69 18.88
N ASP A 41 4.95 -9.23 20.07
CA ASP A 41 5.43 -9.74 21.34
C ASP A 41 5.03 -11.20 21.53
N ASP A 42 3.77 -11.54 21.33
CA ASP A 42 3.23 -12.90 21.42
C ASP A 42 3.92 -13.88 20.46
N LEU A 43 4.38 -13.39 19.31
CA LEU A 43 5.14 -14.16 18.30
C LEU A 43 6.65 -14.18 18.56
N GLY A 44 7.14 -13.53 19.62
CA GLY A 44 8.54 -13.54 20.01
C GLY A 44 9.46 -12.68 19.15
N PHE A 45 8.93 -11.62 18.53
CA PHE A 45 9.74 -10.66 17.80
C PHE A 45 10.66 -9.87 18.74
N GLY A 46 11.88 -9.59 18.29
CA GLY A 46 12.78 -8.68 18.99
C GLY A 46 12.28 -7.23 18.93
N CYS A 47 11.76 -6.80 17.79
CA CYS A 47 11.13 -5.50 17.61
C CYS A 47 9.60 -5.66 17.64
N GLN A 48 8.95 -5.05 18.65
CA GLN A 48 7.51 -5.17 18.91
C GLN A 48 6.72 -3.93 18.48
N ILE A 49 7.36 -3.03 17.74
CA ILE A 49 6.77 -1.77 17.28
C ILE A 49 6.72 -1.71 15.77
N ALA A 50 5.68 -1.08 15.25
CA ALA A 50 5.48 -0.89 13.82
C ALA A 50 4.58 0.32 13.52
N GLY A 51 4.62 0.77 12.27
CA GLY A 51 3.66 1.72 11.72
C GLY A 51 2.61 0.99 10.89
N LYS A 52 1.36 0.94 11.35
CA LYS A 52 0.24 0.32 10.66
C LYS A 52 -0.93 1.29 10.58
N PRO A 53 -1.47 1.60 9.37
CA PRO A 53 -2.67 2.43 9.27
C PRO A 53 -3.87 1.80 9.97
N GLU A 54 -4.56 2.57 10.78
CA GLU A 54 -5.82 2.16 11.41
C GLU A 54 -6.99 2.54 10.50
N ILE A 55 -7.71 1.54 10.01
CA ILE A 55 -8.83 1.73 9.09
C ILE A 55 -10.06 1.03 9.65
N SER A 56 -11.12 1.82 9.90
CA SER A 56 -12.40 1.27 10.32
C SER A 56 -13.11 0.54 9.18
N GLU A 57 -13.97 -0.42 9.51
CA GLU A 57 -14.77 -1.12 8.50
C GLU A 57 -15.66 -0.15 7.71
N SER A 58 -16.26 0.84 8.38
CA SER A 58 -17.08 1.87 7.72
C SER A 58 -16.26 2.69 6.71
N LEU A 59 -15.00 2.94 6.98
CA LEU A 59 -14.13 3.64 6.03
C LEU A 59 -13.80 2.75 4.82
N LYS A 60 -13.58 1.45 5.01
CA LYS A 60 -13.38 0.51 3.89
C LYS A 60 -14.61 0.44 2.99
N GLU A 61 -15.81 0.44 3.56
CA GLU A 61 -17.09 0.42 2.82
C GLU A 61 -17.30 1.63 1.92
N SER A 62 -16.61 2.75 2.17
CA SER A 62 -16.65 3.92 1.27
C SER A 62 -15.81 3.77 -0.01
N TYR A 63 -14.88 2.82 -0.04
CA TYR A 63 -14.00 2.55 -1.19
C TYR A 63 -14.33 1.23 -1.89
N PHE A 64 -14.89 0.27 -1.19
CA PHE A 64 -15.14 -1.07 -1.69
C PHE A 64 -16.61 -1.45 -1.57
N THR A 65 -17.11 -2.17 -2.54
CA THR A 65 -18.42 -2.82 -2.45
C THR A 65 -18.40 -3.98 -1.44
N PRO A 66 -19.54 -4.37 -0.84
CA PRO A 66 -19.59 -5.53 0.05
C PRO A 66 -19.06 -6.83 -0.58
N LEU A 67 -19.22 -6.98 -1.91
CA LEU A 67 -18.69 -8.13 -2.64
C LEU A 67 -17.17 -8.10 -2.73
N GLN A 68 -16.56 -6.94 -2.90
CA GLN A 68 -15.10 -6.77 -2.93
C GLN A 68 -14.48 -6.99 -1.56
N LEU A 69 -15.14 -6.55 -0.48
CA LEU A 69 -14.69 -6.77 0.90
C LEU A 69 -14.77 -8.23 1.34
N LYS A 70 -15.64 -9.02 0.72
CA LYS A 70 -15.81 -10.42 1.10
C LYS A 70 -14.52 -11.23 0.85
N GLY A 71 -13.85 -11.60 1.94
CA GLY A 71 -12.60 -12.38 1.89
C GLY A 71 -11.38 -11.57 1.42
N LEU A 72 -11.44 -10.24 1.50
CA LEU A 72 -10.31 -9.36 1.26
C LEU A 72 -9.44 -9.29 2.54
N ASN A 73 -8.27 -9.95 2.49
CA ASN A 73 -7.33 -10.07 3.62
C ASN A 73 -6.02 -9.33 3.36
N SER A 74 -5.72 -8.93 2.12
CA SER A 74 -4.52 -8.15 1.81
C SER A 74 -4.69 -6.70 2.26
N SER A 75 -3.95 -6.30 3.29
CA SER A 75 -3.93 -4.93 3.79
C SER A 75 -3.38 -3.95 2.74
N GLY A 76 -2.36 -4.36 1.97
CA GLY A 76 -1.79 -3.54 0.90
C GLY A 76 -2.79 -3.19 -0.20
N ILE A 77 -3.71 -4.12 -0.55
CA ILE A 77 -4.79 -3.79 -1.48
C ILE A 77 -5.70 -2.71 -0.89
N VAL A 78 -6.05 -2.83 0.39
CA VAL A 78 -6.89 -1.83 1.06
C VAL A 78 -6.20 -0.47 1.04
N TYR A 79 -4.96 -0.39 1.48
CA TYR A 79 -4.20 0.86 1.55
C TYR A 79 -3.99 1.49 0.16
N GLY A 80 -3.55 0.68 -0.80
CA GLY A 80 -3.27 1.15 -2.16
C GLY A 80 -4.51 1.61 -2.91
N VAL A 81 -5.64 0.91 -2.76
CA VAL A 81 -6.90 1.31 -3.39
C VAL A 81 -7.45 2.59 -2.78
N MET A 82 -7.38 2.74 -1.45
CA MET A 82 -7.80 3.97 -0.78
C MET A 82 -6.94 5.15 -1.23
N ALA A 83 -5.62 5.06 -1.07
CA ALA A 83 -4.70 6.12 -1.44
C ALA A 83 -4.76 6.46 -2.95
N GLY A 84 -4.83 5.45 -3.81
CA GLY A 84 -4.92 5.66 -5.26
C GLY A 84 -6.24 6.31 -5.69
N THR A 85 -7.35 5.93 -5.06
CA THR A 85 -8.66 6.55 -5.31
C THR A 85 -8.68 8.00 -4.84
N ASP A 86 -8.14 8.28 -3.64
CA ASP A 86 -8.05 9.64 -3.12
C ASP A 86 -7.17 10.53 -4.00
N ALA A 87 -6.03 10.05 -4.46
CA ALA A 87 -5.17 10.79 -5.39
C ALA A 87 -5.89 11.14 -6.70
N TRP A 88 -6.71 10.22 -7.21
CA TRP A 88 -7.50 10.43 -8.41
C TRP A 88 -8.55 11.52 -8.21
N MET A 89 -9.27 11.47 -7.09
CA MET A 89 -10.30 12.45 -6.74
C MET A 89 -9.69 13.83 -6.42
N ASP A 90 -8.55 13.87 -5.72
CA ASP A 90 -7.83 15.12 -5.41
C ASP A 90 -7.32 15.82 -6.68
N ALA A 91 -7.01 15.05 -7.73
CA ALA A 91 -6.70 15.58 -9.07
C ALA A 91 -7.92 16.15 -9.81
N GLY A 92 -9.11 16.07 -9.25
CA GLY A 92 -10.38 16.50 -9.89
C GLY A 92 -10.79 15.58 -11.06
N LEU A 93 -10.40 14.31 -11.04
CA LEU A 93 -10.69 13.35 -12.10
C LEU A 93 -11.91 12.49 -11.75
N ASP A 94 -12.79 12.29 -12.73
CA ASP A 94 -13.92 11.37 -12.62
C ASP A 94 -13.49 9.92 -12.91
N LYS A 95 -14.24 8.97 -12.36
CA LYS A 95 -14.07 7.55 -12.69
C LYS A 95 -14.73 7.28 -14.06
N SER A 96 -13.98 6.65 -14.95
CA SER A 96 -14.49 6.28 -16.28
C SER A 96 -15.42 5.06 -16.20
N ASN A 97 -16.34 4.96 -17.15
CA ASN A 97 -17.20 3.80 -17.30
C ASN A 97 -16.41 2.60 -17.84
N LYS A 98 -16.71 1.39 -17.35
CA LYS A 98 -16.12 0.13 -17.85
C LYS A 98 -16.30 -0.10 -19.35
N ASP A 99 -17.42 0.40 -19.91
CA ASP A 99 -17.72 0.27 -21.33
C ASP A 99 -17.02 1.34 -22.18
N GLN A 100 -16.46 2.38 -21.54
CA GLN A 100 -15.71 3.47 -22.17
C GLN A 100 -14.46 3.78 -21.34
N PRO A 101 -13.44 2.91 -21.36
CA PRO A 101 -12.22 3.14 -20.59
C PRO A 101 -11.51 4.43 -21.04
N ASP A 102 -10.88 5.10 -20.08
CA ASP A 102 -10.03 6.26 -20.35
C ASP A 102 -8.65 5.79 -20.88
N TRP A 103 -8.49 5.80 -22.19
CA TRP A 103 -7.27 5.38 -22.87
C TRP A 103 -6.10 6.35 -22.71
N ASP A 104 -6.34 7.56 -22.21
CA ASP A 104 -5.30 8.56 -21.94
C ASP A 104 -4.74 8.44 -20.53
N SER A 105 -5.38 7.65 -19.66
CA SER A 105 -5.00 7.44 -18.29
C SER A 105 -4.48 6.03 -18.00
N GLY A 106 -3.34 5.94 -17.32
CA GLY A 106 -2.74 4.68 -16.92
C GLY A 106 -2.40 4.62 -15.44
N ILE A 107 -1.95 3.46 -14.99
CA ILE A 107 -1.60 3.17 -13.59
C ILE A 107 -0.26 2.44 -13.54
N ILE A 108 0.63 2.91 -12.67
CA ILE A 108 1.82 2.18 -12.22
C ILE A 108 1.78 2.17 -10.70
N PHE A 109 1.32 1.08 -10.12
CA PHE A 109 1.21 0.98 -8.66
C PHE A 109 2.00 -0.22 -8.16
N GLY A 110 3.12 0.06 -7.51
CA GLY A 110 4.12 -0.94 -7.13
C GLY A 110 3.93 -1.51 -5.74
N THR A 111 4.54 -2.67 -5.52
CA THR A 111 4.64 -3.30 -4.21
C THR A 111 5.88 -4.17 -4.12
N GLY A 112 6.48 -4.25 -2.95
CA GLY A 112 7.53 -5.23 -2.67
C GLY A 112 6.96 -6.60 -2.33
N ILE A 113 5.93 -6.62 -1.47
CA ILE A 113 5.28 -7.84 -0.98
C ILE A 113 3.78 -7.58 -0.86
N LEU A 114 2.95 -8.48 -1.41
CA LEU A 114 1.51 -8.38 -1.38
C LEU A 114 0.86 -9.75 -1.11
N GLY A 115 -0.22 -9.74 -0.33
CA GLY A 115 -1.11 -10.89 -0.15
C GLY A 115 -0.56 -12.03 0.69
N ILE A 116 0.43 -11.76 1.56
CA ILE A 116 1.06 -12.81 2.38
C ILE A 116 0.07 -13.48 3.33
N ASP A 117 -0.80 -12.72 3.99
CA ASP A 117 -1.82 -13.28 4.88
C ASP A 117 -2.81 -14.16 4.09
N LYS A 118 -3.19 -13.71 2.89
CA LYS A 118 -4.05 -14.51 2.01
C LYS A 118 -3.35 -15.76 1.48
N LEU A 119 -2.06 -15.66 1.17
CA LEU A 119 -1.26 -16.79 0.76
C LEU A 119 -1.15 -17.84 1.88
N ARG A 120 -0.90 -17.41 3.11
CA ARG A 120 -0.85 -18.27 4.29
C ARG A 120 -2.19 -18.99 4.52
N GLU A 121 -3.31 -18.26 4.49
CA GLU A 121 -4.65 -18.85 4.55
C GLU A 121 -4.87 -19.87 3.42
N SER A 122 -4.43 -19.54 2.21
CA SER A 122 -4.59 -20.43 1.05
C SER A 122 -3.77 -21.70 1.19
N ILE A 123 -2.54 -21.64 1.68
CA ILE A 123 -1.69 -22.80 1.96
C ILE A 123 -2.39 -23.72 2.98
N GLN A 124 -2.87 -23.16 4.10
CA GLN A 124 -3.58 -23.93 5.11
C GLN A 124 -4.81 -24.65 4.55
N LEU A 125 -5.63 -23.94 3.76
CA LEU A 125 -6.81 -24.53 3.13
C LEU A 125 -6.46 -25.66 2.13
N ILE A 126 -5.33 -25.53 1.42
CA ILE A 126 -4.86 -26.57 0.49
C ILE A 126 -4.37 -27.78 1.28
N ASP A 127 -3.56 -27.60 2.31
CA ASP A 127 -3.03 -28.67 3.16
C ASP A 127 -4.17 -29.44 3.85
N ASP A 128 -5.26 -28.76 4.22
CA ASP A 128 -6.48 -29.34 4.81
C ASP A 128 -7.43 -29.96 3.76
N ASN A 129 -7.03 -30.05 2.48
CA ASN A 129 -7.86 -30.52 1.36
C ASN A 129 -9.17 -29.74 1.15
N ASN A 130 -9.16 -28.44 1.49
CA ASN A 130 -10.30 -27.52 1.42
C ASN A 130 -10.19 -26.48 0.28
N THR A 131 -9.59 -26.82 -0.86
CA THR A 131 -9.32 -25.90 -1.98
C THR A 131 -10.56 -25.11 -2.46
N ARG A 132 -11.75 -25.70 -2.35
CA ARG A 132 -13.02 -25.04 -2.72
C ARG A 132 -13.36 -23.82 -1.84
N ARG A 133 -12.71 -23.67 -0.68
CA ARG A 133 -12.90 -22.55 0.25
C ARG A 133 -11.97 -21.35 -0.02
N LEU A 134 -11.03 -21.47 -0.96
CA LEU A 134 -10.07 -20.41 -1.29
C LEU A 134 -10.75 -19.09 -1.68
N GLY A 135 -11.91 -19.16 -2.32
CA GLY A 135 -12.62 -17.99 -2.82
C GLY A 135 -12.06 -17.49 -4.16
N SER A 136 -12.90 -16.81 -4.92
CA SER A 136 -12.56 -16.30 -6.26
C SER A 136 -11.51 -15.18 -6.26
N ASN A 137 -11.32 -14.48 -5.13
CA ASN A 137 -10.42 -13.34 -5.01
C ASN A 137 -9.01 -13.73 -4.54
N SER A 138 -8.74 -15.00 -4.24
CA SER A 138 -7.45 -15.43 -3.68
C SER A 138 -6.29 -15.12 -4.61
N VAL A 139 -6.41 -15.46 -5.89
CA VAL A 139 -5.35 -15.21 -6.87
C VAL A 139 -5.03 -13.73 -7.00
N MET A 140 -6.06 -12.88 -7.11
CA MET A 140 -5.87 -11.45 -7.28
C MET A 140 -5.21 -10.80 -6.05
N GLN A 141 -5.47 -11.32 -4.85
CA GLN A 141 -4.86 -10.80 -3.63
C GLN A 141 -3.39 -11.20 -3.46
N THR A 142 -2.98 -12.33 -4.04
CA THR A 142 -1.58 -12.83 -3.94
C THR A 142 -0.70 -12.42 -5.11
N MET A 143 -1.28 -11.82 -6.16
CA MET A 143 -0.50 -11.30 -7.29
C MET A 143 0.01 -9.89 -6.98
N ALA A 144 1.28 -9.60 -7.30
CA ALA A 144 1.85 -8.26 -7.17
C ALA A 144 1.04 -7.18 -7.91
N SER A 145 0.35 -7.56 -9.00
CA SER A 145 -0.53 -6.67 -9.77
C SER A 145 -1.91 -6.45 -9.14
N GLY A 146 -2.20 -7.02 -7.96
CA GLY A 146 -3.51 -6.93 -7.33
C GLY A 146 -4.00 -5.49 -7.15
N ILE A 147 -3.15 -4.61 -6.62
CA ILE A 147 -3.51 -3.20 -6.38
C ILE A 147 -3.83 -2.48 -7.68
N SER A 148 -2.95 -2.59 -8.69
CA SER A 148 -3.16 -1.95 -9.99
C SER A 148 -4.40 -2.51 -10.69
N ALA A 149 -4.70 -3.79 -10.54
CA ALA A 149 -5.91 -4.40 -11.10
C ALA A 149 -7.19 -3.87 -10.45
N TYR A 150 -7.21 -3.75 -9.11
CA TYR A 150 -8.34 -3.14 -8.40
C TYR A 150 -8.54 -1.68 -8.82
N LEU A 151 -7.48 -0.87 -8.80
CA LEU A 151 -7.54 0.53 -9.21
C LEU A 151 -7.98 0.69 -10.67
N GLY A 152 -7.43 -0.12 -11.58
CA GLY A 152 -7.83 -0.11 -12.98
C GLY A 152 -9.32 -0.39 -13.18
N GLY A 153 -9.85 -1.37 -12.44
CA GLY A 153 -11.27 -1.69 -12.46
C GLY A 153 -12.17 -0.64 -11.82
N ILE A 154 -11.70 0.08 -10.79
CA ILE A 154 -12.46 1.12 -10.09
C ILE A 154 -12.44 2.45 -10.87
N LEU A 155 -11.28 2.83 -11.42
CA LEU A 155 -11.08 4.12 -12.06
C LEU A 155 -11.37 4.10 -13.56
N GLY A 156 -11.41 2.93 -14.18
CA GLY A 156 -11.67 2.77 -15.61
C GLY A 156 -10.50 3.20 -16.49
N CYS A 157 -9.26 3.09 -16.03
CA CYS A 157 -8.07 3.40 -16.82
C CYS A 157 -7.85 2.36 -17.91
N GLY A 158 -7.77 2.79 -19.16
CA GLY A 158 -7.59 1.93 -20.35
C GLY A 158 -6.17 1.91 -20.91
N ASN A 159 -5.28 2.80 -20.44
CA ASN A 159 -3.87 2.82 -20.84
C ASN A 159 -3.08 1.73 -20.11
N GLN A 160 -1.77 1.83 -19.97
CA GLN A 160 -0.97 0.85 -19.25
C GLN A 160 -1.39 0.79 -17.76
N VAL A 161 -1.85 -0.38 -17.33
CA VAL A 161 -2.10 -0.72 -15.94
C VAL A 161 -1.09 -1.80 -15.55
N THR A 162 -0.11 -1.45 -14.74
CA THR A 162 1.01 -2.33 -14.43
C THR A 162 1.54 -2.12 -13.00
N THR A 163 2.44 -2.98 -12.59
CA THR A 163 3.08 -2.98 -11.28
C THR A 163 4.59 -3.06 -11.47
N ASN A 164 5.34 -2.26 -10.71
CA ASN A 164 6.78 -2.40 -10.55
C ASN A 164 7.12 -2.90 -9.14
N SER A 165 8.33 -3.40 -8.97
CA SER A 165 8.85 -3.86 -7.69
C SER A 165 10.35 -3.66 -7.64
N SER A 166 10.79 -2.71 -6.84
CA SER A 166 12.21 -2.31 -6.63
C SER A 166 12.48 -2.11 -5.14
N ALA A 167 11.90 -2.98 -4.30
CA ALA A 167 11.98 -2.90 -2.85
C ALA A 167 11.63 -1.47 -2.34
N CYS A 168 12.48 -0.86 -1.52
CA CYS A 168 12.26 0.48 -0.95
C CYS A 168 12.20 1.61 -2.00
N ALA A 169 12.70 1.38 -3.22
CA ALA A 169 12.69 2.36 -4.31
C ALA A 169 11.44 2.27 -5.20
N THR A 170 10.55 1.31 -4.96
CA THR A 170 9.39 1.02 -5.80
C THR A 170 8.54 2.25 -6.12
N GLY A 171 8.21 3.05 -5.11
CA GLY A 171 7.40 4.26 -5.30
C GLY A 171 8.12 5.32 -6.15
N THR A 172 9.41 5.55 -5.88
CA THR A 172 10.22 6.50 -6.64
C THR A 172 10.34 6.08 -8.10
N GLU A 173 10.60 4.80 -8.35
CA GLU A 173 10.68 4.26 -9.71
C GLU A 173 9.33 4.37 -10.43
N GLY A 174 8.21 4.09 -9.75
CA GLY A 174 6.87 4.29 -10.31
C GLY A 174 6.62 5.73 -10.78
N VAL A 175 7.06 6.73 -10.01
CA VAL A 175 6.97 8.14 -10.40
C VAL A 175 7.81 8.42 -11.66
N ILE A 176 9.04 7.90 -11.73
CA ILE A 176 9.92 8.05 -12.90
C ILE A 176 9.26 7.42 -14.14
N MET A 177 8.80 6.20 -14.05
CA MET A 177 8.14 5.47 -15.15
C MET A 177 6.89 6.21 -15.64
N GLY A 178 6.05 6.71 -14.74
CA GLY A 178 4.86 7.50 -15.08
C GLY A 178 5.22 8.80 -15.79
N MET A 179 6.22 9.51 -15.28
CA MET A 179 6.74 10.73 -15.91
C MET A 179 7.27 10.46 -17.31
N GLU A 180 8.06 9.41 -17.50
CA GLU A 180 8.64 9.04 -18.79
C GLU A 180 7.54 8.68 -19.80
N ARG A 181 6.50 7.98 -19.35
CA ARG A 181 5.38 7.60 -20.22
C ARG A 181 4.62 8.83 -20.73
N ILE A 182 4.36 9.81 -19.86
CA ILE A 182 3.71 11.08 -20.27
C ILE A 182 4.64 11.88 -21.20
N ARG A 183 5.93 11.98 -20.89
CA ARG A 183 6.92 12.66 -21.75
C ARG A 183 7.03 12.06 -23.13
N ALA A 184 6.93 10.74 -23.23
CA ALA A 184 6.93 10.01 -24.50
C ALA A 184 5.62 10.15 -25.29
N GLY A 185 4.61 10.85 -24.77
CA GLY A 185 3.31 11.02 -25.40
C GLY A 185 2.45 9.76 -25.46
N LYS A 186 2.74 8.78 -24.58
CA LYS A 186 2.03 7.49 -24.53
C LYS A 186 0.86 7.49 -23.54
N ALA A 187 0.74 8.51 -22.72
CA ALA A 187 -0.36 8.78 -21.83
C ALA A 187 -0.44 10.29 -21.55
N GLU A 188 -1.63 10.76 -21.19
CA GLU A 188 -1.84 12.15 -20.72
C GLU A 188 -1.76 12.21 -19.18
N ARG A 189 -2.17 11.14 -18.51
CA ARG A 189 -2.23 11.02 -17.05
C ARG A 189 -1.72 9.65 -16.60
N MET A 190 -1.02 9.64 -15.47
CA MET A 190 -0.57 8.41 -14.82
C MET A 190 -0.83 8.49 -13.32
N LEU A 191 -1.62 7.56 -12.80
CA LEU A 191 -1.68 7.30 -11.37
C LEU A 191 -0.43 6.49 -11.01
N VAL A 192 0.38 7.00 -10.09
CA VAL A 192 1.60 6.34 -9.65
C VAL A 192 1.62 6.22 -8.13
N GLY A 193 2.05 5.09 -7.61
CA GLY A 193 2.10 4.87 -6.17
C GLY A 193 2.74 3.55 -5.79
N SER A 194 2.87 3.34 -4.49
CA SER A 194 3.31 2.05 -3.94
C SER A 194 2.82 1.88 -2.51
N CYS A 195 2.59 0.63 -2.14
CA CYS A 195 2.40 0.22 -0.76
C CYS A 195 2.72 -1.27 -0.61
N ASN A 196 2.77 -1.74 0.62
CA ASN A 196 2.95 -3.15 0.95
C ASN A 196 1.83 -3.61 1.90
N ASP A 197 1.69 -4.92 2.05
CA ASP A 197 0.96 -5.46 3.19
C ASP A 197 1.67 -5.10 4.50
N SER A 198 0.93 -5.13 5.59
CA SER A 198 1.44 -4.97 6.96
C SER A 198 1.26 -6.25 7.75
N GLY A 199 2.22 -6.57 8.61
CA GLY A 199 2.05 -7.67 9.54
C GLY A 199 3.31 -8.52 9.77
N PRO A 200 3.23 -9.47 10.73
CA PRO A 200 4.38 -10.22 11.20
C PRO A 200 5.05 -11.06 10.09
N TYR A 201 4.28 -11.61 9.17
CA TYR A 201 4.82 -12.47 8.10
C TYR A 201 5.64 -11.73 7.04
N ILE A 202 5.56 -10.39 7.04
CA ILE A 202 6.40 -9.52 6.21
C ILE A 202 7.58 -9.02 7.03
N TRP A 203 7.31 -8.56 8.25
CA TRP A 203 8.31 -7.93 9.10
C TRP A 203 9.29 -8.91 9.73
N GLY A 204 8.92 -10.19 9.89
CA GLY A 204 9.75 -11.21 10.52
C GLY A 204 11.11 -11.43 9.86
N GLY A 205 11.19 -11.31 8.54
CA GLY A 205 12.47 -11.37 7.83
C GLY A 205 13.43 -10.26 8.24
N PHE A 206 12.93 -9.05 8.44
CA PHE A 206 13.73 -7.90 8.88
C PHE A 206 14.11 -8.01 10.36
N ASP A 207 13.22 -8.56 11.21
CA ASP A 207 13.52 -8.83 12.62
C ASP A 207 14.64 -9.87 12.74
N ALA A 208 14.59 -10.94 11.96
CA ALA A 208 15.62 -11.96 11.90
C ALA A 208 16.99 -11.41 11.46
N MET A 209 17.00 -10.38 10.60
CA MET A 209 18.21 -9.66 10.20
C MET A 209 18.75 -8.72 11.30
N ARG A 210 18.00 -8.51 12.38
CA ARG A 210 18.34 -7.60 13.51
C ARG A 210 18.59 -6.16 13.07
N ILE A 211 17.82 -5.67 12.11
CA ILE A 211 17.92 -4.31 11.57
C ILE A 211 16.73 -3.43 12.00
N LEU A 212 15.85 -3.95 12.85
CA LEU A 212 14.72 -3.23 13.43
C LEU A 212 15.09 -2.68 14.83
N PRO A 213 14.48 -1.55 15.26
CA PRO A 213 14.88 -0.84 16.48
C PRO A 213 14.25 -1.43 17.75
N SER A 214 14.60 -2.66 18.12
CA SER A 214 14.10 -3.37 19.32
C SER A 214 14.34 -2.63 20.65
N SER A 215 15.34 -1.75 20.71
CA SER A 215 15.62 -0.92 21.89
C SER A 215 14.57 0.16 22.17
N TYR A 216 13.61 0.34 21.27
CA TYR A 216 12.56 1.34 21.40
C TYR A 216 11.16 0.76 21.64
N ASN A 217 11.05 -0.52 22.01
CA ASN A 217 9.76 -1.16 22.28
C ASN A 217 8.94 -0.42 23.36
N ASP A 218 9.61 0.14 24.38
CA ASP A 218 8.96 0.93 25.45
C ASP A 218 8.67 2.39 25.06
N ASN A 219 9.28 2.87 23.97
CA ASN A 219 9.16 4.25 23.50
C ASN A 219 8.96 4.32 21.97
N PRO A 220 7.86 3.76 21.44
CA PRO A 220 7.65 3.61 20.00
C PRO A 220 7.70 4.93 19.23
N HIS A 221 7.22 6.03 19.83
CA HIS A 221 7.18 7.34 19.19
C HIS A 221 8.57 7.92 18.89
N GLU A 222 9.61 7.45 19.56
CA GLU A 222 10.99 7.89 19.37
C GLU A 222 11.81 6.98 18.45
N ALA A 223 11.25 5.86 18.00
CA ALA A 223 12.00 4.82 17.30
C ALA A 223 12.49 5.23 15.89
N SER A 224 11.68 6.00 15.16
CA SER A 224 12.07 6.49 13.84
C SER A 224 12.85 7.79 13.97
N ARG A 225 14.17 7.66 13.90
CA ARG A 225 15.10 8.79 14.07
C ARG A 225 16.26 8.72 13.09
N PRO A 226 15.97 8.86 11.78
CA PRO A 226 17.00 8.84 10.77
C PRO A 226 18.02 9.96 11.01
N MET A 227 19.28 9.70 10.67
CA MET A 227 20.42 10.62 10.86
C MET A 227 20.77 10.98 12.32
N SER A 228 20.11 10.37 13.30
CA SER A 228 20.46 10.53 14.72
C SER A 228 21.59 9.58 15.12
N ALA A 229 22.46 10.03 16.06
CA ALA A 229 23.47 9.17 16.65
C ALA A 229 22.90 7.97 17.45
N SER A 230 21.63 8.07 17.88
CA SER A 230 20.92 7.01 18.59
C SER A 230 19.99 6.19 17.68
N ALA A 231 20.08 6.33 16.35
CA ALA A 231 19.35 5.46 15.43
C ALA A 231 19.79 4.00 15.59
N SER A 232 18.85 3.08 15.75
CA SER A 232 19.13 1.65 15.96
C SER A 232 18.45 0.73 14.94
N GLY A 233 18.12 1.25 13.77
CA GLY A 233 17.46 0.54 12.70
C GLY A 233 16.32 1.33 12.09
N PHE A 234 15.51 0.69 11.24
CA PHE A 234 14.29 1.29 10.68
C PHE A 234 13.05 0.63 11.30
N VAL A 235 11.99 1.40 11.48
CA VAL A 235 10.71 0.88 11.98
C VAL A 235 9.94 0.23 10.84
N PRO A 236 9.45 -1.01 10.99
CA PRO A 236 8.64 -1.64 9.95
C PRO A 236 7.31 -0.91 9.81
N GLY A 237 6.81 -0.84 8.57
CA GLY A 237 5.55 -0.15 8.24
C GLY A 237 4.89 -0.69 6.99
N SER A 238 3.83 -0.02 6.54
CA SER A 238 3.03 -0.37 5.37
C SER A 238 3.01 0.77 4.37
#